data_d5bd78b54dfd74a755930e2eaa935a02
#
_entry.id   d5bd78b54dfd74a755930e2eaa935a02
#
_cell.length_a   1.000
_cell.length_b   1.000
_cell.length_c   1.000
_cell.angle_alpha   90.00
_cell.angle_beta   90.00
_cell.angle_gamma   90.00
#
_symmetry.space_group_name_H-M   'P 1'
#
loop_
_entity.id
_entity.type
_entity.pdbx_description
1 polymer ?
#
loop_
_entity_poly.entity_id
_entity_poly.type
_entity_poly.pdbx_seq_one_letter_code
_entity_poly.pdbx_strand_id
1 'polypeptide(L)'
;MVSEHNVSTPSLDLDQRDALSATPKGMRITIGLFGRRNAGKSSVVNALARQPVSIVSEVPGTTTDPVERAMELLPLGPVLFVDTAGIDDDAEVVGQLRAETTRKAMKGCDLALLVYEQGRWGEVERDLLADLEREAIPAVVVANKIDLAGEGAVGDEAANDGSASDFDQAVRVSATERTGMGKLLQAIIDAAPESLLEDPPLARDLVNPGDTVVLVVPIDKEAPKGRLILPQVQTARDLLDGGALPYLVRDTERAAALASLKEPPALVIT
;
A
#
# COMPACT_ATOMS: atom_id res chain seq x y z
N MET A 1 35.81 24.15 21.17
CA MET A 1 35.81 22.76 20.66
C MET A 1 34.36 22.27 20.83
N VAL A 2 33.55 22.38 19.81
CA VAL A 2 32.18 21.89 19.80
C VAL A 2 32.19 20.58 19.06
N SER A 3 31.80 19.51 19.75
CA SER A 3 31.78 18.14 19.27
C SER A 3 30.61 17.97 18.30
N GLU A 4 30.87 17.74 17.04
CA GLU A 4 29.88 17.37 16.04
C GLU A 4 29.35 15.97 16.33
N HIS A 5 28.08 15.87 16.75
CA HIS A 5 27.40 14.59 16.83
C HIS A 5 26.97 14.19 15.43
N ASN A 6 27.71 13.26 14.87
CA ASN A 6 27.41 12.55 13.64
C ASN A 6 26.19 11.64 13.91
N VAL A 7 25.00 12.09 13.53
CA VAL A 7 23.78 11.27 13.54
C VAL A 7 23.85 10.34 12.34
N SER A 8 24.39 9.14 12.57
CA SER A 8 24.31 8.05 11.60
C SER A 8 22.85 7.64 11.40
N THR A 9 22.33 7.83 10.20
CA THR A 9 21.07 7.25 9.73
C THR A 9 21.13 5.74 9.94
N PRO A 10 20.16 5.10 10.60
CA PRO A 10 20.16 3.65 10.74
C PRO A 10 20.03 3.03 9.35
N SER A 11 21.05 2.28 8.94
CA SER A 11 20.98 1.39 7.79
C SER A 11 19.97 0.29 8.12
N LEU A 12 18.82 0.30 7.43
CA LEU A 12 17.80 -0.71 7.56
C LEU A 12 18.37 -2.11 7.30
N ASP A 13 18.04 -3.01 8.21
CA ASP A 13 18.47 -4.40 8.20
C ASP A 13 18.02 -5.09 6.90
N LEU A 14 18.91 -5.85 6.28
CA LEU A 14 18.65 -6.63 5.06
C LEU A 14 17.46 -7.59 5.22
N ASP A 15 17.18 -8.03 6.46
CA ASP A 15 16.05 -8.93 6.79
C ASP A 15 14.66 -8.29 6.58
N GLN A 16 14.51 -6.97 6.71
CA GLN A 16 13.22 -6.29 6.49
C GLN A 16 12.90 -6.12 5.00
N ARG A 17 13.92 -5.98 4.14
CA ARG A 17 13.75 -5.90 2.69
C ARG A 17 13.27 -7.23 2.09
N ASP A 18 13.78 -8.34 2.62
CA ASP A 18 13.39 -9.69 2.19
C ASP A 18 11.96 -10.06 2.64
N ALA A 19 11.50 -9.55 3.79
CA ALA A 19 10.15 -9.79 4.30
C ALA A 19 9.06 -9.16 3.41
N LEU A 20 9.28 -7.95 2.91
CA LEU A 20 8.34 -7.27 2.00
C LEU A 20 8.25 -7.95 0.64
N SER A 21 9.37 -8.48 0.11
CA SER A 21 9.36 -9.24 -1.15
C SER A 21 8.69 -10.61 -1.01
N ALA A 22 8.67 -11.17 0.20
CA ALA A 22 8.08 -12.48 0.51
C ALA A 22 6.56 -12.43 0.75
N THR A 23 5.96 -11.24 0.98
CA THR A 23 4.50 -11.12 1.16
C THR A 23 3.78 -11.42 -0.16
N PRO A 24 2.86 -12.40 -0.23
CA PRO A 24 2.11 -12.71 -1.44
C PRO A 24 1.37 -11.48 -1.99
N LYS A 25 1.29 -11.34 -3.33
CA LYS A 25 0.62 -10.19 -3.98
C LYS A 25 -0.83 -10.00 -3.50
N GLY A 26 -1.56 -11.09 -3.25
CA GLY A 26 -2.95 -11.07 -2.77
C GLY A 26 -3.15 -10.55 -1.33
N MET A 27 -2.07 -10.24 -0.62
CA MET A 27 -2.10 -9.68 0.74
C MET A 27 -1.60 -8.23 0.80
N ARG A 28 -1.43 -7.59 -0.34
CA ARG A 28 -0.99 -6.20 -0.44
C ARG A 28 -2.13 -5.36 -0.99
N ILE A 29 -2.34 -4.19 -0.42
CA ILE A 29 -3.25 -3.20 -0.99
C ILE A 29 -2.66 -2.73 -2.32
N THR A 30 -3.37 -2.93 -3.41
CA THR A 30 -2.92 -2.52 -4.75
C THR A 30 -3.43 -1.12 -5.06
N ILE A 31 -2.51 -0.17 -5.22
CA ILE A 31 -2.81 1.23 -5.52
C ILE A 31 -2.44 1.53 -6.97
N GLY A 32 -3.45 1.76 -7.80
CA GLY A 32 -3.27 2.14 -9.20
C GLY A 32 -2.95 3.61 -9.36
N LEU A 33 -2.00 3.95 -10.26
CA LEU A 33 -1.64 5.32 -10.59
C LEU A 33 -2.27 5.70 -11.93
N PHE A 34 -3.16 6.68 -11.94
CA PHE A 34 -3.86 7.16 -13.12
C PHE A 34 -3.58 8.65 -13.36
N GLY A 35 -3.78 9.09 -14.58
CA GLY A 35 -3.58 10.48 -15.00
C GLY A 35 -2.67 10.62 -16.21
N ARG A 36 -2.63 11.82 -16.81
CA ARG A 36 -1.89 12.10 -18.04
C ARG A 36 -0.40 11.81 -17.93
N ARG A 37 0.22 11.64 -19.09
CA ARG A 37 1.69 11.63 -19.20
C ARG A 37 2.26 12.91 -18.57
N ASN A 38 3.41 12.78 -17.91
CA ASN A 38 4.11 13.88 -17.25
C ASN A 38 3.36 14.58 -16.10
N ALA A 39 2.21 14.07 -15.63
CA ALA A 39 1.57 14.55 -14.40
C ALA A 39 2.43 14.33 -13.15
N GLY A 40 3.44 13.45 -13.25
CA GLY A 40 4.38 13.16 -12.16
C GLY A 40 3.97 11.97 -11.28
N LYS A 41 3.19 11.01 -11.81
CA LYS A 41 2.75 9.79 -11.11
C LYS A 41 3.90 9.10 -10.38
N SER A 42 4.94 8.70 -11.10
CA SER A 42 6.11 8.02 -10.55
C SER A 42 6.91 8.91 -9.57
N SER A 43 6.92 10.24 -9.78
CA SER A 43 7.56 11.19 -8.87
C SER A 43 6.82 11.27 -7.54
N VAL A 44 5.48 11.25 -7.54
CA VAL A 44 4.65 11.22 -6.34
C VAL A 44 4.93 9.96 -5.53
N VAL A 45 4.97 8.77 -6.16
CA VAL A 45 5.29 7.51 -5.49
C VAL A 45 6.71 7.54 -4.91
N ASN A 46 7.69 8.07 -5.67
CA ASN A 46 9.06 8.24 -5.17
C ASN A 46 9.14 9.17 -3.95
N ALA A 47 8.32 10.22 -3.93
CA ALA A 47 8.26 11.15 -2.80
C ALA A 47 7.60 10.51 -1.57
N LEU A 48 6.55 9.70 -1.76
CA LEU A 48 5.94 8.89 -0.69
C LEU A 48 6.92 7.87 -0.13
N ALA A 49 7.66 7.17 -0.97
CA ALA A 49 8.65 6.16 -0.58
C ALA A 49 9.79 6.69 0.31
N ARG A 50 9.99 8.02 0.32
CA ARG A 50 11.02 8.68 1.13
C ARG A 50 10.47 9.29 2.43
N GLN A 51 9.21 9.03 2.78
CA GLN A 51 8.66 9.44 4.08
C GLN A 51 9.21 8.55 5.20
N PRO A 52 9.35 9.08 6.44
CA PRO A 52 9.86 8.29 7.58
C PRO A 52 9.03 7.04 7.93
N VAL A 53 7.78 7.01 7.47
CA VAL A 53 6.81 5.93 7.71
C VAL A 53 6.75 4.93 6.54
N SER A 54 7.65 5.02 5.57
CA SER A 54 7.67 4.17 4.38
C SER A 54 8.94 3.33 4.33
N ILE A 55 8.78 2.01 4.16
CA ILE A 55 9.88 1.07 3.92
C ILE A 55 9.74 0.58 2.47
N VAL A 56 10.77 0.75 1.66
CA VAL A 56 10.74 0.42 0.22
C VAL A 56 11.43 -0.90 -0.04
N SER A 57 10.77 -1.76 -0.81
CA SER A 57 11.40 -2.91 -1.48
C SER A 57 11.30 -2.71 -2.99
N GLU A 58 12.43 -2.58 -3.68
CA GLU A 58 12.45 -2.54 -5.14
C GLU A 58 12.34 -3.97 -5.66
N VAL A 59 11.22 -4.31 -6.31
CA VAL A 59 11.11 -5.52 -7.12
C VAL A 59 11.36 -5.11 -8.57
N PRO A 60 12.47 -5.56 -9.21
CA PRO A 60 12.72 -5.26 -10.60
C PRO A 60 11.64 -5.93 -11.48
N GLY A 61 10.85 -5.11 -12.19
CA GLY A 61 9.96 -5.58 -13.24
C GLY A 61 10.71 -5.72 -14.56
N THR A 62 10.28 -6.65 -15.41
CA THR A 62 10.73 -6.78 -16.81
C THR A 62 10.13 -5.65 -17.65
N THR A 63 10.83 -5.22 -18.68
CA THR A 63 10.62 -4.00 -19.49
C THR A 63 9.27 -3.88 -20.24
N THR A 64 8.34 -4.81 -20.06
CA THR A 64 7.04 -4.85 -20.76
C THR A 64 5.85 -4.89 -19.80
N ASP A 65 6.07 -5.06 -18.49
CA ASP A 65 5.02 -5.08 -17.47
C ASP A 65 4.88 -3.70 -16.81
N PRO A 66 3.69 -3.32 -16.29
CA PRO A 66 3.52 -2.10 -15.52
C PRO A 66 4.56 -2.06 -14.39
N VAL A 67 5.16 -0.91 -14.16
CA VAL A 67 6.20 -0.75 -13.13
C VAL A 67 5.54 -0.89 -11.76
N GLU A 68 5.72 -2.06 -11.16
CA GLU A 68 5.22 -2.36 -9.81
C GLU A 68 6.24 -1.88 -8.76
N ARG A 69 5.77 -1.19 -7.73
CA ARG A 69 6.58 -0.77 -6.59
C ARG A 69 5.94 -1.19 -5.29
N ALA A 70 6.57 -2.14 -4.60
CA ALA A 70 6.14 -2.55 -3.28
C ALA A 70 6.76 -1.66 -2.21
N MET A 71 5.96 -1.23 -1.25
CA MET A 71 6.43 -0.53 -0.05
C MET A 71 5.51 -0.84 1.13
N GLU A 72 5.96 -0.54 2.32
CA GLU A 72 5.13 -0.57 3.51
C GLU A 72 4.75 0.86 3.88
N LEU A 73 3.46 1.12 3.99
CA LEU A 73 2.91 2.41 4.44
C LEU A 73 2.22 2.19 5.78
N LEU A 74 2.79 2.71 6.86
CA LEU A 74 2.14 2.63 8.17
C LEU A 74 1.00 3.64 8.28
N PRO A 75 -0.19 3.26 8.77
CA PRO A 75 -0.57 1.95 9.34
C PRO A 75 -1.15 0.93 8.35
N LEU A 76 -1.21 1.21 7.03
CA LEU A 76 -1.82 0.37 6.01
C LEU A 76 -1.09 -0.99 5.82
N GLY A 77 0.19 -1.06 6.22
CA GLY A 77 1.00 -2.24 5.96
C GLY A 77 1.55 -2.30 4.53
N PRO A 78 1.73 -3.52 3.96
CA PRO A 78 2.34 -3.70 2.64
C PRO A 78 1.39 -3.23 1.52
N VAL A 79 1.86 -2.28 0.70
CA VAL A 79 1.15 -1.75 -0.47
C VAL A 79 1.93 -2.03 -1.75
N LEU A 80 1.22 -2.16 -2.86
CA LEU A 80 1.78 -2.31 -4.20
C LEU A 80 1.28 -1.17 -5.07
N PHE A 81 2.17 -0.24 -5.44
CA PHE A 81 1.85 0.76 -6.45
C PHE A 81 2.05 0.19 -7.84
N VAL A 82 1.03 0.33 -8.68
CA VAL A 82 1.03 -0.11 -10.08
C VAL A 82 0.97 1.12 -10.97
N ASP A 83 2.08 1.43 -11.65
CA ASP A 83 2.14 2.56 -12.58
C ASP A 83 1.51 2.16 -13.92
N THR A 84 0.40 2.82 -14.25
CA THR A 84 -0.32 2.59 -15.52
C THR A 84 0.22 3.47 -16.67
N ALA A 85 1.40 4.07 -16.54
CA ALA A 85 1.98 5.01 -17.49
C ALA A 85 2.09 4.47 -18.94
N GLY A 86 2.22 3.14 -19.11
CA GLY A 86 2.21 2.51 -20.43
C GLY A 86 0.83 2.47 -21.11
N ILE A 87 -0.25 2.77 -20.38
CA ILE A 87 -1.62 2.74 -20.92
C ILE A 87 -1.95 4.06 -21.63
N ASP A 88 -1.30 5.15 -21.24
CA ASP A 88 -1.58 6.50 -21.75
C ASP A 88 -0.68 6.90 -22.94
N ASP A 89 0.37 6.13 -23.26
CA ASP A 89 1.44 6.54 -24.18
C ASP A 89 1.18 6.27 -25.67
N ASP A 90 0.27 5.33 -26.01
CA ASP A 90 -0.02 5.01 -27.41
C ASP A 90 -1.14 5.91 -27.97
N ALA A 91 -0.75 7.06 -28.48
CA ALA A 91 -1.65 8.00 -29.17
C ALA A 91 -2.29 7.42 -30.45
N GLU A 92 -1.84 6.24 -30.91
CA GLU A 92 -2.33 5.58 -32.13
C GLU A 92 -3.35 4.45 -31.86
N VAL A 93 -3.55 4.03 -30.60
CA VAL A 93 -4.52 2.99 -30.29
C VAL A 93 -5.91 3.60 -30.18
N VAL A 94 -6.77 3.24 -31.13
CA VAL A 94 -8.19 3.64 -31.27
C VAL A 94 -8.93 3.58 -29.93
N GLY A 95 -9.65 4.65 -29.59
CA GLY A 95 -10.25 4.95 -28.27
C GLY A 95 -10.96 3.83 -27.51
N GLN A 96 -11.49 2.79 -28.15
CA GLN A 96 -12.12 1.65 -27.50
C GLN A 96 -11.12 0.69 -26.83
N LEU A 97 -10.00 0.38 -27.48
CA LEU A 97 -8.93 -0.46 -26.91
C LEU A 97 -8.29 0.20 -25.68
N ARG A 98 -8.14 1.53 -25.71
CA ARG A 98 -7.60 2.32 -24.60
C ARG A 98 -8.52 2.24 -23.38
N ALA A 99 -9.84 2.42 -23.58
CA ALA A 99 -10.82 2.32 -22.52
C ALA A 99 -10.85 0.92 -21.88
N GLU A 100 -10.73 -0.13 -22.69
CA GLU A 100 -10.68 -1.51 -22.18
C GLU A 100 -9.43 -1.81 -21.36
N THR A 101 -8.27 -1.32 -21.82
CA THR A 101 -6.98 -1.53 -21.12
C THR A 101 -6.96 -0.76 -19.80
N THR A 102 -7.41 0.50 -19.79
CA THR A 102 -7.56 1.31 -18.58
C THR A 102 -8.52 0.64 -17.60
N ARG A 103 -9.66 0.16 -18.07
CA ARG A 103 -10.65 -0.53 -17.23
C ARG A 103 -10.12 -1.86 -16.68
N LYS A 104 -9.31 -2.58 -17.47
CA LYS A 104 -8.65 -3.81 -16.99
C LYS A 104 -7.62 -3.51 -15.89
N ALA A 105 -6.86 -2.42 -16.03
CA ALA A 105 -5.93 -1.98 -14.99
C ALA A 105 -6.66 -1.53 -13.72
N MET A 106 -7.79 -0.82 -13.86
CA MET A 106 -8.64 -0.42 -12.73
C MET A 106 -9.12 -1.62 -11.92
N LYS A 107 -9.61 -2.68 -12.57
CA LYS A 107 -10.14 -3.88 -11.89
C LYS A 107 -9.13 -4.64 -11.03
N GLY A 108 -7.86 -4.36 -11.18
CA GLY A 108 -6.78 -4.94 -10.37
C GLY A 108 -6.37 -4.08 -9.18
N CYS A 109 -7.03 -2.94 -8.95
CA CYS A 109 -6.66 -1.98 -7.92
C CYS A 109 -7.72 -1.93 -6.81
N ASP A 110 -7.26 -1.83 -5.57
CA ASP A 110 -8.10 -1.63 -4.38
C ASP A 110 -8.34 -0.14 -4.11
N LEU A 111 -7.42 0.71 -4.57
CA LEU A 111 -7.44 2.17 -4.44
C LEU A 111 -6.79 2.79 -5.68
N ALA A 112 -7.22 3.97 -6.08
CA ALA A 112 -6.63 4.72 -7.18
C ALA A 112 -6.04 6.07 -6.71
N LEU A 113 -4.85 6.43 -7.23
CA LEU A 113 -4.35 7.79 -7.20
C LEU A 113 -4.50 8.41 -8.59
N LEU A 114 -5.41 9.38 -8.72
CA LEU A 114 -5.58 10.16 -9.94
C LEU A 114 -4.72 11.41 -9.86
N VAL A 115 -3.56 11.38 -10.51
CA VAL A 115 -2.56 12.45 -10.45
C VAL A 115 -2.69 13.35 -11.67
N TYR A 116 -2.83 14.65 -11.42
CA TYR A 116 -2.83 15.68 -12.46
C TYR A 116 -1.87 16.83 -12.11
N GLU A 117 -1.48 17.62 -13.11
CA GLU A 117 -0.68 18.82 -12.92
C GLU A 117 -1.58 19.97 -12.46
N GLN A 118 -1.21 20.66 -11.38
CA GLN A 118 -1.93 21.82 -10.83
C GLN A 118 -2.34 22.80 -11.96
N GLY A 119 -3.62 23.19 -11.98
CA GLY A 119 -4.18 24.06 -13.01
C GLY A 119 -4.56 23.36 -14.33
N ARG A 120 -4.46 22.02 -14.42
CA ARG A 120 -4.74 21.25 -15.63
C ARG A 120 -5.83 20.18 -15.44
N TRP A 121 -6.76 20.43 -14.54
CA TRP A 121 -7.94 19.55 -14.38
C TRP A 121 -8.88 19.72 -15.59
N GLY A 122 -9.08 18.69 -16.38
CA GLY A 122 -9.83 18.74 -17.63
C GLY A 122 -10.79 17.57 -17.84
N GLU A 123 -11.20 17.37 -19.08
CA GLU A 123 -12.13 16.29 -19.47
C GLU A 123 -11.56 14.90 -19.20
N VAL A 124 -10.26 14.71 -19.50
CA VAL A 124 -9.58 13.41 -19.30
C VAL A 124 -9.60 12.99 -17.82
N GLU A 125 -9.33 13.92 -16.90
CA GLU A 125 -9.33 13.64 -15.47
C GLU A 125 -10.76 13.36 -14.96
N ARG A 126 -11.75 14.11 -15.48
CA ARG A 126 -13.17 13.88 -15.15
C ARG A 126 -13.65 12.51 -15.62
N ASP A 127 -13.28 12.12 -16.85
CA ASP A 127 -13.66 10.82 -17.41
C ASP A 127 -13.01 9.67 -16.62
N LEU A 128 -11.71 9.80 -16.27
CA LEU A 128 -11.02 8.82 -15.43
C LEU A 128 -11.66 8.69 -14.04
N LEU A 129 -12.01 9.81 -13.42
CA LEU A 129 -12.68 9.79 -12.11
C LEU A 129 -14.06 9.13 -12.21
N ALA A 130 -14.85 9.47 -13.24
CA ALA A 130 -16.14 8.85 -13.48
C ALA A 130 -16.05 7.33 -13.78
N ASP A 131 -14.97 6.90 -14.45
CA ASP A 131 -14.72 5.46 -14.68
C ASP A 131 -14.35 4.75 -13.38
N LEU A 132 -13.54 5.35 -12.51
CA LEU A 132 -13.21 4.81 -11.18
C LEU A 132 -14.45 4.70 -10.29
N GLU A 133 -15.30 5.72 -10.27
CA GLU A 133 -16.57 5.72 -9.54
C GLU A 133 -17.53 4.61 -10.06
N ARG A 134 -17.59 4.41 -11.38
CA ARG A 134 -18.43 3.35 -11.99
C ARG A 134 -17.96 1.95 -11.61
N GLU A 135 -16.65 1.75 -11.50
CA GLU A 135 -16.07 0.46 -11.07
C GLU A 135 -16.02 0.33 -9.54
N ALA A 136 -16.56 1.31 -8.80
CA ALA A 136 -16.60 1.39 -7.33
C ALA A 136 -15.20 1.33 -6.68
N ILE A 137 -14.19 1.91 -7.33
CA ILE A 137 -12.82 1.98 -6.84
C ILE A 137 -12.63 3.32 -6.13
N PRO A 138 -12.30 3.34 -4.83
CA PRO A 138 -11.98 4.55 -4.11
C PRO A 138 -10.84 5.31 -4.79
N ALA A 139 -10.95 6.63 -4.92
CA ALA A 139 -9.95 7.43 -5.61
C ALA A 139 -9.51 8.63 -4.77
N VAL A 140 -8.20 8.82 -4.66
CA VAL A 140 -7.59 10.04 -4.13
C VAL A 140 -7.10 10.88 -5.30
N VAL A 141 -7.68 12.08 -5.48
CA VAL A 141 -7.28 13.02 -6.51
C VAL A 141 -6.11 13.86 -6.01
N VAL A 142 -5.03 13.93 -6.81
CA VAL A 142 -3.75 14.54 -6.43
C VAL A 142 -3.36 15.62 -7.44
N ALA A 143 -3.37 16.88 -6.99
CA ALA A 143 -2.83 18.00 -7.74
C ALA A 143 -1.33 18.12 -7.47
N ASN A 144 -0.51 17.71 -8.43
CA ASN A 144 0.94 17.73 -8.32
C ASN A 144 1.55 18.97 -8.97
N LYS A 145 2.83 19.23 -8.68
CA LYS A 145 3.62 20.37 -9.21
C LYS A 145 3.12 21.74 -8.74
N ILE A 146 2.62 21.84 -7.50
CA ILE A 146 2.22 23.13 -6.93
C ILE A 146 3.37 24.13 -6.83
N ASP A 147 4.61 23.67 -6.84
CA ASP A 147 5.84 24.47 -6.92
C ASP A 147 5.99 25.25 -8.24
N LEU A 148 5.36 24.79 -9.32
CA LEU A 148 5.37 25.46 -10.62
C LEU A 148 4.22 26.47 -10.79
N ALA A 149 3.18 26.38 -9.96
CA ALA A 149 2.11 27.37 -9.91
C ALA A 149 2.67 28.62 -9.23
N GLY A 150 2.94 29.68 -9.98
CA GLY A 150 3.39 30.97 -9.42
C GLY A 150 2.43 31.46 -8.34
N GLU A 151 2.90 32.37 -7.45
CA GLU A 151 2.18 32.92 -6.29
C GLU A 151 0.81 33.58 -6.59
N GLY A 152 0.33 33.54 -7.83
CA GLY A 152 -0.94 34.09 -8.31
C GLY A 152 -2.07 33.08 -8.52
N ALA A 153 -1.85 31.77 -8.34
CA ALA A 153 -2.86 30.72 -8.61
C ALA A 153 -3.80 30.42 -7.40
N VAL A 154 -3.78 31.25 -6.39
CA VAL A 154 -4.74 31.25 -5.28
C VAL A 154 -5.62 32.48 -5.46
N GLY A 155 -6.55 32.41 -6.41
CA GLY A 155 -7.41 33.56 -6.65
C GLY A 155 -8.64 33.18 -7.47
N ASP A 156 -9.79 33.50 -6.95
CA ASP A 156 -11.16 33.29 -7.42
C ASP A 156 -11.51 33.91 -8.79
N GLU A 157 -10.57 34.34 -9.61
CA GLU A 157 -10.88 35.00 -10.88
C GLU A 157 -9.90 34.63 -12.00
N ALA A 158 -10.00 33.42 -12.55
CA ALA A 158 -9.35 33.17 -13.84
C ALA A 158 -10.24 32.36 -14.78
N ALA A 159 -10.75 33.07 -15.74
CA ALA A 159 -11.20 32.65 -17.06
C ALA A 159 -12.50 31.86 -17.17
N ASN A 160 -13.52 32.58 -17.50
CA ASN A 160 -14.84 32.18 -18.01
C ASN A 160 -14.74 31.67 -19.48
N ASP A 161 -13.65 30.95 -19.84
CA ASP A 161 -13.43 30.42 -21.21
C ASP A 161 -13.42 28.87 -21.26
N GLY A 162 -13.89 28.20 -20.22
CA GLY A 162 -13.87 26.72 -20.15
C GLY A 162 -12.51 26.14 -19.88
N SER A 163 -11.53 26.93 -19.48
CA SER A 163 -10.17 26.48 -19.16
C SER A 163 -10.12 25.75 -17.82
N ALA A 164 -9.20 24.81 -17.73
CA ALA A 164 -8.97 23.85 -16.69
C ALA A 164 -8.98 24.49 -15.27
N SER A 165 -10.04 24.21 -14.51
CA SER A 165 -10.10 24.50 -13.07
C SER A 165 -9.46 23.36 -12.28
N ASP A 166 -8.98 23.68 -11.07
CA ASP A 166 -8.55 22.63 -10.16
C ASP A 166 -9.77 21.91 -9.56
N PHE A 167 -9.54 20.68 -9.14
CA PHE A 167 -10.53 19.91 -8.41
C PHE A 167 -10.47 20.30 -6.92
N ASP A 168 -11.56 20.82 -6.36
CA ASP A 168 -11.58 21.41 -5.01
C ASP A 168 -11.14 20.46 -3.89
N GLN A 169 -11.42 19.15 -4.06
CA GLN A 169 -11.08 18.12 -3.09
C GLN A 169 -9.70 17.48 -3.35
N ALA A 170 -8.93 18.00 -4.30
CA ALA A 170 -7.62 17.45 -4.59
C ALA A 170 -6.62 17.68 -3.46
N VAL A 171 -5.82 16.66 -3.16
CA VAL A 171 -4.66 16.80 -2.29
C VAL A 171 -3.54 17.49 -3.06
N ARG A 172 -3.17 18.68 -2.65
CA ARG A 172 -2.14 19.50 -3.31
C ARG A 172 -0.75 19.10 -2.85
N VAL A 173 0.13 18.75 -3.79
CA VAL A 173 1.49 18.27 -3.51
C VAL A 173 2.53 18.83 -4.48
N SER A 174 3.77 18.91 -4.02
CA SER A 174 4.94 18.96 -4.87
C SER A 174 5.79 17.72 -4.62
N ALA A 175 5.86 16.85 -5.60
CA ALA A 175 6.71 15.66 -5.51
C ALA A 175 8.20 16.03 -5.49
N THR A 176 8.59 17.11 -6.15
CA THR A 176 9.97 17.63 -6.22
C THR A 176 10.41 18.20 -4.87
N GLU A 177 9.59 19.08 -4.28
CA GLU A 177 9.87 19.72 -3.00
C GLU A 177 9.40 18.88 -1.81
N ARG A 178 8.69 17.77 -2.04
CA ARG A 178 8.08 16.88 -1.04
C ARG A 178 7.07 17.58 -0.14
N THR A 179 6.46 18.63 -0.61
CA THR A 179 5.41 19.36 0.10
C THR A 179 4.08 18.63 -0.03
N GLY A 180 3.29 18.57 1.05
CA GLY A 180 1.96 17.96 1.05
C GLY A 180 1.95 16.41 1.16
N MET A 181 3.10 15.73 1.21
CA MET A 181 3.18 14.26 1.24
C MET A 181 2.49 13.65 2.45
N GLY A 182 2.56 14.28 3.62
CA GLY A 182 1.85 13.80 4.82
C GLY A 182 0.33 13.85 4.68
N LYS A 183 -0.21 14.89 4.02
CA LYS A 183 -1.65 15.00 3.72
C LYS A 183 -2.06 13.94 2.69
N LEU A 184 -1.21 13.67 1.70
CA LEU A 184 -1.46 12.63 0.72
C LEU A 184 -1.48 11.24 1.37
N LEU A 185 -0.53 10.96 2.25
CA LEU A 185 -0.51 9.69 3.00
C LEU A 185 -1.79 9.53 3.84
N GLN A 186 -2.22 10.59 4.55
CA GLN A 186 -3.46 10.54 5.33
C GLN A 186 -4.68 10.29 4.43
N ALA A 187 -4.76 10.98 3.29
CA ALA A 187 -5.86 10.78 2.34
C ALA A 187 -5.89 9.34 1.76
N ILE A 188 -4.72 8.73 1.54
CA ILE A 188 -4.63 7.32 1.13
C ILE A 188 -5.15 6.40 2.24
N ILE A 189 -4.79 6.66 3.50
CA ILE A 189 -5.25 5.90 4.66
C ILE A 189 -6.78 6.02 4.80
N ASP A 190 -7.31 7.23 4.73
CA ASP A 190 -8.74 7.51 4.91
C ASP A 190 -9.59 6.93 3.75
N ALA A 191 -9.02 6.83 2.55
CA ALA A 191 -9.69 6.28 1.38
C ALA A 191 -9.56 4.75 1.25
N ALA A 192 -8.66 4.13 2.02
CA ALA A 192 -8.49 2.68 1.96
C ALA A 192 -9.75 1.97 2.48
N PRO A 193 -10.29 0.97 1.75
CA PRO A 193 -11.44 0.21 2.21
C PRO A 193 -11.18 -0.44 3.58
N GLU A 194 -12.12 -0.31 4.51
CA GLU A 194 -12.03 -0.92 5.85
C GLU A 194 -11.79 -2.43 5.75
N SER A 195 -12.39 -3.10 4.77
CA SER A 195 -12.21 -4.54 4.52
C SER A 195 -10.76 -4.94 4.20
N LEU A 196 -9.90 -3.99 3.82
CA LEU A 196 -8.48 -4.22 3.56
C LEU A 196 -7.59 -3.84 4.76
N LEU A 197 -8.15 -3.09 5.72
CA LEU A 197 -7.48 -2.72 6.96
C LEU A 197 -7.64 -3.79 8.04
N GLU A 198 -8.70 -4.59 7.93
CA GLU A 198 -8.97 -5.70 8.84
C GLU A 198 -8.59 -7.01 8.14
N ASP A 199 -7.50 -7.63 8.55
CA ASP A 199 -7.25 -9.02 8.20
C ASP A 199 -8.41 -9.88 8.71
N PRO A 200 -9.07 -10.69 7.85
CA PRO A 200 -10.12 -11.58 8.29
C PRO A 200 -9.56 -12.49 9.40
N PRO A 201 -10.30 -12.72 10.48
CA PRO A 201 -9.82 -13.55 11.57
C PRO A 201 -9.47 -14.94 11.05
N LEU A 202 -8.30 -15.43 11.41
CA LEU A 202 -7.86 -16.81 11.12
C LEU A 202 -8.26 -17.76 12.24
N ALA A 203 -8.14 -17.31 13.49
CA ALA A 203 -8.44 -18.09 14.69
C ALA A 203 -8.84 -17.23 15.90
N ARG A 204 -8.60 -15.89 15.84
CA ARG A 204 -8.89 -14.99 16.97
C ARG A 204 -10.36 -14.91 17.36
N ASP A 205 -11.27 -15.20 16.41
CA ASP A 205 -12.72 -15.26 16.63
C ASP A 205 -13.20 -16.54 17.33
N LEU A 206 -12.32 -17.54 17.45
CA LEU A 206 -12.59 -18.83 18.11
C LEU A 206 -12.20 -18.82 19.60
N VAL A 207 -11.58 -17.76 20.10
CA VAL A 207 -11.03 -17.67 21.45
C VAL A 207 -11.29 -16.30 22.07
N ASN A 208 -11.17 -16.21 23.40
CA ASN A 208 -11.32 -14.93 24.10
C ASN A 208 -9.95 -14.36 24.49
N PRO A 209 -9.85 -13.04 24.74
CA PRO A 209 -8.64 -12.45 25.32
C PRO A 209 -8.23 -13.16 26.62
N GLY A 210 -6.95 -13.53 26.73
CA GLY A 210 -6.39 -14.27 27.85
C GLY A 210 -6.45 -15.81 27.71
N ASP A 211 -7.18 -16.33 26.73
CA ASP A 211 -7.21 -17.77 26.48
C ASP A 211 -5.84 -18.29 26.01
N THR A 212 -5.48 -19.47 26.50
CA THR A 212 -4.26 -20.15 26.04
C THR A 212 -4.57 -20.97 24.80
N VAL A 213 -3.77 -20.77 23.75
CA VAL A 213 -3.85 -21.50 22.47
C VAL A 213 -2.53 -22.22 22.21
N VAL A 214 -2.59 -23.50 21.86
CA VAL A 214 -1.41 -24.27 21.45
C VAL A 214 -1.37 -24.34 19.94
N LEU A 215 -0.36 -23.71 19.32
CA LEU A 215 -0.11 -23.78 17.90
C LEU A 215 1.02 -24.79 17.64
N VAL A 216 0.64 -25.91 17.04
CA VAL A 216 1.58 -26.99 16.71
C VAL A 216 2.20 -26.73 15.36
N VAL A 217 3.51 -26.49 15.34
CA VAL A 217 4.27 -26.15 14.16
C VAL A 217 5.07 -27.36 13.70
N PRO A 218 4.69 -28.03 12.60
CA PRO A 218 5.51 -29.10 12.05
C PRO A 218 6.83 -28.52 11.55
N ILE A 219 7.94 -29.13 11.93
CA ILE A 219 9.27 -28.82 11.42
C ILE A 219 9.61 -29.89 10.40
N ASP A 220 9.19 -29.71 9.18
CA ASP A 220 9.53 -30.59 8.11
C ASP A 220 10.82 -30.16 7.36
N LYS A 221 11.32 -31.03 6.50
CA LYS A 221 12.58 -30.82 5.77
C LYS A 221 12.45 -29.78 4.65
N GLU A 222 11.24 -29.42 4.28
CA GLU A 222 10.93 -28.47 3.20
C GLU A 222 10.80 -27.03 3.74
N ALA A 223 10.58 -26.88 5.04
CA ALA A 223 10.56 -25.56 5.66
C ALA A 223 11.98 -24.94 5.68
N PRO A 224 12.13 -23.65 5.32
CA PRO A 224 13.40 -22.97 5.40
C PRO A 224 13.97 -23.02 6.83
N LYS A 225 15.24 -23.44 6.98
CA LYS A 225 15.86 -23.52 8.31
C LYS A 225 15.79 -22.17 9.02
N GLY A 226 15.29 -22.20 10.26
CA GLY A 226 15.23 -21.04 11.14
C GLY A 226 14.05 -20.09 10.90
N ARG A 227 13.07 -20.44 10.05
CA ARG A 227 11.89 -19.60 9.78
C ARG A 227 10.61 -20.40 9.98
N LEU A 228 9.58 -19.73 10.48
CA LEU A 228 8.21 -20.20 10.41
C LEU A 228 7.68 -19.93 9.00
N ILE A 229 6.80 -20.78 8.49
CA ILE A 229 6.09 -20.51 7.24
C ILE A 229 5.00 -19.46 7.45
N LEU A 230 4.64 -18.74 6.39
CA LEU A 230 3.74 -17.60 6.46
C LEU A 230 2.41 -17.89 7.19
N PRO A 231 1.68 -18.98 6.92
CA PRO A 231 0.44 -19.31 7.67
C PRO A 231 0.65 -19.41 9.18
N GLN A 232 1.78 -19.97 9.63
CA GLN A 232 2.09 -20.10 11.05
C GLN A 232 2.31 -18.74 11.72
N VAL A 233 3.05 -17.86 11.02
CA VAL A 233 3.30 -16.48 11.50
C VAL A 233 2.00 -15.69 11.56
N GLN A 234 1.17 -15.80 10.52
CA GLN A 234 -0.12 -15.12 10.45
C GLN A 234 -1.08 -15.59 11.54
N THR A 235 -1.23 -16.91 11.75
CA THR A 235 -2.08 -17.44 12.80
C THR A 235 -1.59 -17.01 14.18
N ALA A 236 -0.29 -17.06 14.43
CA ALA A 236 0.28 -16.59 15.69
C ALA A 236 0.02 -15.11 15.92
N ARG A 237 0.17 -14.28 14.89
CA ARG A 237 -0.12 -12.85 14.96
C ARG A 237 -1.60 -12.57 15.18
N ASP A 238 -2.48 -13.22 14.44
CA ASP A 238 -3.94 -13.11 14.59
C ASP A 238 -4.40 -13.41 16.01
N LEU A 239 -3.88 -14.48 16.62
CA LEU A 239 -4.17 -14.82 18.01
C LEU A 239 -3.68 -13.74 19.00
N LEU A 240 -2.50 -13.17 18.77
CA LEU A 240 -1.97 -12.08 19.61
C LEU A 240 -2.82 -10.81 19.48
N ASP A 241 -3.24 -10.47 18.26
CA ASP A 241 -4.13 -9.33 18.00
C ASP A 241 -5.50 -9.51 18.66
N GLY A 242 -5.98 -10.76 18.76
CA GLY A 242 -7.17 -11.16 19.56
C GLY A 242 -6.94 -11.19 21.08
N GLY A 243 -5.73 -10.88 21.56
CA GLY A 243 -5.39 -10.90 22.99
C GLY A 243 -5.22 -12.31 23.59
N ALA A 244 -5.18 -13.36 22.76
CA ALA A 244 -4.91 -14.72 23.23
C ALA A 244 -3.42 -14.94 23.54
N LEU A 245 -3.11 -16.04 24.22
CA LEU A 245 -1.76 -16.42 24.63
C LEU A 245 -1.29 -17.65 23.81
N PRO A 246 -0.68 -17.46 22.63
CA PRO A 246 -0.26 -18.57 21.78
C PRO A 246 1.03 -19.21 22.29
N TYR A 247 0.98 -20.53 22.48
CA TYR A 247 2.14 -21.40 22.74
C TYR A 247 2.52 -22.10 21.43
N LEU A 248 3.66 -21.72 20.84
CA LEU A 248 4.18 -22.37 19.65
C LEU A 248 5.04 -23.57 20.06
N VAL A 249 4.67 -24.74 19.58
CA VAL A 249 5.36 -25.99 19.93
C VAL A 249 5.55 -26.85 18.69
N ARG A 250 6.58 -27.68 18.70
CA ARG A 250 6.76 -28.67 17.62
C ARG A 250 5.76 -29.81 17.77
N ASP A 251 5.46 -30.48 16.69
CA ASP A 251 4.60 -31.68 16.66
C ASP A 251 5.05 -32.73 17.69
N THR A 252 6.36 -32.96 17.80
CA THR A 252 6.96 -33.91 18.74
C THR A 252 6.84 -33.48 20.22
N GLU A 253 6.59 -32.20 20.50
CA GLU A 253 6.54 -31.61 21.84
C GLU A 253 5.11 -31.38 22.34
N ARG A 254 4.11 -31.58 21.48
CA ARG A 254 2.69 -31.35 21.79
C ARG A 254 2.24 -31.94 23.13
N ALA A 255 2.55 -33.23 23.38
CA ALA A 255 2.13 -33.90 24.58
C ALA A 255 2.78 -33.31 25.86
N ALA A 256 4.07 -32.95 25.76
CA ALA A 256 4.79 -32.33 26.88
C ALA A 256 4.29 -30.90 27.13
N ALA A 257 4.00 -30.13 26.07
CA ALA A 257 3.44 -28.80 26.20
C ALA A 257 2.06 -28.83 26.88
N LEU A 258 1.15 -29.70 26.42
CA LEU A 258 -0.17 -29.83 27.04
C LEU A 258 -0.07 -30.26 28.53
N ALA A 259 0.85 -31.15 28.89
CA ALA A 259 1.08 -31.55 30.26
C ALA A 259 1.70 -30.44 31.14
N SER A 260 2.34 -29.45 30.57
CA SER A 260 2.93 -28.32 31.31
C SER A 260 1.96 -27.19 31.62
N LEU A 261 0.80 -27.16 30.97
CA LEU A 261 -0.23 -26.16 31.21
C LEU A 261 -0.98 -26.45 32.51
N LYS A 262 -1.30 -25.41 33.27
CA LYS A 262 -2.11 -25.53 34.50
C LYS A 262 -3.55 -25.88 34.21
N GLU A 263 -4.06 -25.38 33.12
CA GLU A 263 -5.42 -25.59 32.63
C GLU A 263 -5.39 -26.04 31.15
N PRO A 264 -6.39 -26.79 30.70
CA PRO A 264 -6.46 -27.14 29.28
C PRO A 264 -6.50 -25.91 28.41
N PRO A 265 -5.81 -25.91 27.25
CA PRO A 265 -5.89 -24.77 26.31
C PRO A 265 -7.30 -24.66 25.72
N ALA A 266 -7.75 -23.45 25.42
CA ALA A 266 -9.04 -23.18 24.77
C ALA A 266 -9.07 -23.74 23.32
N LEU A 267 -7.92 -23.74 22.64
CA LEU A 267 -7.81 -24.23 21.29
C LEU A 267 -6.43 -24.84 21.04
N VAL A 268 -6.41 -25.90 20.22
CA VAL A 268 -5.16 -26.47 19.67
C VAL A 268 -5.25 -26.46 18.16
N ILE A 269 -4.32 -25.77 17.50
CA ILE A 269 -4.22 -25.66 16.05
C ILE A 269 -3.05 -26.51 15.59
N THR A 270 -3.28 -27.37 14.56
CA THR A 270 -2.28 -28.32 14.05
C THR A 270 -2.11 -28.17 12.54
#